data_67341849f35ce2f6ebd025d9c03dd8be
#
_entry.id   67341849f35ce2f6ebd025d9c03dd8be
#
_cell.length_a   1.000
_cell.length_b   1.000
_cell.length_c   1.000
_cell.angle_alpha   90.00
_cell.angle_beta   90.00
_cell.angle_gamma   90.00
#
_symmetry.space_group_name_H-M   'P 1'
#
loop_
_entity.id
_entity.type
_entity.pdbx_description
1 polymer ?
#
loop_
_entity_poly.entity_id
_entity_poly.type
_entity_poly.pdbx_seq_one_letter_code
_entity_poly.pdbx_strand_id
1 'polypeptide(L)' 'MGTVLDKDTRDEISFISFIIPEFAYAYKMNIQDAYRYLKKYGGLDYLFRHWWTLHTEDPYWSLKALYSVCYKNGGMR' A
#
# COMPACT_ATOMS: atom_id res chain seq x y z
N MET A 1 -19.05 1.08 -24.30
CA MET A 1 -19.55 0.77 -22.97
C MET A 1 -18.42 0.53 -22.01
N GLY A 2 -18.50 1.15 -20.90
CA GLY A 2 -17.45 0.99 -19.91
C GLY A 2 -17.51 -0.34 -19.21
N THR A 3 -16.39 -0.81 -18.74
CA THR A 3 -16.32 -1.99 -17.91
C THR A 3 -16.79 -1.65 -16.51
N VAL A 4 -17.71 -2.45 -16.00
CA VAL A 4 -18.15 -2.30 -14.62
C VAL A 4 -17.21 -3.13 -13.75
N LEU A 5 -16.48 -2.45 -12.88
CA LEU A 5 -15.60 -3.14 -11.94
C LEU A 5 -16.46 -3.85 -10.90
N ASP A 6 -16.07 -5.06 -10.54
CA ASP A 6 -16.76 -5.76 -9.46
C ASP A 6 -16.40 -5.10 -8.12
N LYS A 7 -17.13 -5.51 -7.07
CA LYS A 7 -16.96 -4.90 -5.77
C LYS A 7 -15.55 -5.10 -5.23
N ASP A 8 -15.00 -6.28 -5.38
CA ASP A 8 -13.68 -6.58 -4.84
C ASP A 8 -12.60 -5.75 -5.52
N THR A 9 -12.68 -5.59 -6.84
CA THR A 9 -11.71 -4.78 -7.58
C THR A 9 -11.81 -3.32 -7.15
N ARG A 10 -13.02 -2.81 -6.98
CA ARG A 10 -13.20 -1.42 -6.52
C ARG A 10 -12.67 -1.23 -5.11
N ASP A 11 -12.91 -2.19 -4.23
CA ASP A 11 -12.43 -2.11 -2.85
C ASP A 11 -10.91 -2.15 -2.81
N GLU A 12 -10.30 -2.98 -3.66
CA GLU A 12 -8.84 -3.04 -3.75
C GLU A 12 -8.25 -1.72 -4.20
N ILE A 13 -8.80 -1.14 -5.27
CA ILE A 13 -8.33 0.15 -5.78
C ILE A 13 -8.51 1.23 -4.73
N SER A 14 -9.67 1.25 -4.07
CA SER A 14 -9.94 2.24 -3.04
C SER A 14 -8.96 2.12 -1.87
N PHE A 15 -8.68 0.89 -1.44
CA PHE A 15 -7.76 0.68 -0.33
C PHE A 15 -6.35 1.13 -0.70
N ILE A 16 -5.87 0.73 -1.87
CA ILE A 16 -4.51 1.06 -2.29
C ILE A 16 -4.38 2.57 -2.52
N SER A 17 -5.40 3.18 -3.10
CA SER A 17 -5.40 4.64 -3.31
C SER A 17 -5.42 5.41 -2.00
N PHE A 18 -5.93 4.80 -0.94
CA PHE A 18 -5.93 5.39 0.40
C PHE A 18 -4.58 5.16 1.10
N ILE A 19 -4.06 3.93 1.04
CA ILE A 19 -2.93 3.56 1.89
C ILE A 19 -1.61 4.17 1.42
N ILE A 20 -1.44 4.37 0.11
CA ILE A 20 -0.19 4.95 -0.38
C ILE A 20 0.01 6.38 0.09
N PRO A 21 -0.99 7.29 -0.01
CA PRO A 21 -0.84 8.62 0.57
C PRO A 21 -0.66 8.60 2.09
N GLU A 22 -1.32 7.67 2.78
CA GLU A 22 -1.14 7.53 4.23
C GLU A 22 0.29 7.12 4.56
N PHE A 23 0.84 6.19 3.79
CA PHE A 23 2.23 5.79 3.97
C PHE A 23 3.18 6.98 3.74
N ALA A 24 2.92 7.74 2.67
CA ALA A 24 3.72 8.91 2.37
C ALA A 24 3.71 9.89 3.53
N TYR A 25 2.52 10.18 4.05
CA TYR A 25 2.38 11.10 5.17
C TYR A 25 3.10 10.58 6.40
N ALA A 26 2.90 9.31 6.74
CA ALA A 26 3.46 8.73 7.96
C ALA A 26 4.98 8.73 7.94
N TYR A 27 5.59 8.54 6.79
CA TYR A 27 7.04 8.45 6.66
C TYR A 27 7.65 9.66 5.99
N LYS A 28 6.88 10.75 5.88
CA LYS A 28 7.38 12.06 5.44
C LYS A 28 7.97 12.03 4.03
N MET A 29 7.26 11.37 3.14
CA MET A 29 7.59 11.32 1.72
C MET A 29 6.48 12.00 0.92
N ASN A 30 6.80 12.48 -0.31
CA ASN A 30 5.72 12.80 -1.22
C ASN A 30 5.16 11.51 -1.80
N ILE A 31 3.98 11.59 -2.44
CA ILE A 31 3.28 10.40 -2.91
C ILE A 31 4.10 9.65 -3.96
N GLN A 32 4.76 10.37 -4.85
CA GLN A 32 5.56 9.74 -5.89
C GLN A 32 6.73 8.96 -5.31
N ASP A 33 7.41 9.54 -4.34
CA ASP A 33 8.53 8.86 -3.68
C ASP A 33 8.05 7.66 -2.88
N ALA A 34 6.89 7.77 -2.22
CA ALA A 34 6.32 6.65 -1.50
C ALA A 34 5.99 5.50 -2.45
N TYR A 35 5.39 5.81 -3.60
CA TYR A 35 5.07 4.80 -4.59
C TYR A 35 6.34 4.09 -5.08
N ARG A 36 7.37 4.86 -5.43
CA ARG A 36 8.64 4.29 -5.90
C ARG A 36 9.29 3.41 -4.84
N TYR A 37 9.27 3.88 -3.60
CA TYR A 37 9.84 3.14 -2.48
C TYR A 37 9.10 1.81 -2.29
N LEU A 38 7.79 1.85 -2.23
CA LEU A 38 6.99 0.64 -2.07
C LEU A 38 7.19 -0.32 -3.25
N LYS A 39 7.25 0.21 -4.46
CA LYS A 39 7.46 -0.62 -5.64
C LYS A 39 8.82 -1.29 -5.60
N LYS A 40 9.86 -0.53 -5.26
CA LYS A 40 11.24 -1.02 -5.30
C LYS A 40 11.49 -2.10 -4.25
N TYR A 41 10.91 -1.95 -3.08
CA TYR A 41 11.22 -2.82 -1.95
C TYR A 41 10.12 -3.82 -1.62
N GLY A 42 9.22 -4.06 -2.54
CA GLY A 42 8.23 -5.12 -2.40
C GLY A 42 6.97 -4.76 -1.65
N GLY A 43 6.82 -3.51 -1.24
CA GLY A 43 5.62 -3.09 -0.53
C GLY A 43 4.37 -3.12 -1.39
N LEU A 44 4.46 -2.72 -2.65
CA LEU A 44 3.31 -2.80 -3.55
C LEU A 44 2.88 -4.24 -3.78
N ASP A 45 3.83 -5.14 -3.99
CA ASP A 45 3.53 -6.55 -4.16
C ASP A 45 2.82 -7.11 -2.93
N TYR A 46 3.30 -6.72 -1.75
CA TYR A 46 2.67 -7.12 -0.49
C TYR A 46 1.23 -6.59 -0.42
N LEU A 47 1.00 -5.35 -0.81
CA LEU A 47 -0.34 -4.77 -0.83
C LEU A 47 -1.28 -5.55 -1.75
N PHE A 48 -0.83 -5.87 -2.96
CA PHE A 48 -1.67 -6.59 -3.91
C PHE A 48 -1.97 -8.01 -3.45
N ARG A 49 -1.07 -8.63 -2.70
CA ARG A 49 -1.27 -9.99 -2.21
C ARG A 49 -2.17 -10.04 -1.00
N HIS A 50 -2.13 -9.02 -0.15
CA HIS A 50 -2.76 -9.09 1.17
C HIS A 50 -3.79 -8.00 1.42
N TRP A 51 -4.19 -7.26 0.39
CA TRP A 51 -5.10 -6.13 0.58
C TRP A 51 -6.41 -6.54 1.28
N TRP A 52 -6.90 -7.73 0.99
CA TRP A 52 -8.15 -8.19 1.57
C TRP A 52 -8.08 -8.23 3.09
N THR A 53 -7.00 -8.77 3.62
CA THR A 53 -6.81 -8.81 5.06
C THR A 53 -6.49 -7.41 5.60
N LEU A 54 -5.62 -6.69 4.91
CA LEU A 54 -5.15 -5.40 5.39
C LEU A 54 -6.28 -4.37 5.47
N HIS A 55 -7.21 -4.39 4.51
CA HIS A 55 -8.24 -3.35 4.49
C HIS A 55 -9.27 -3.51 5.63
N THR A 56 -9.30 -4.67 6.28
CA THR A 56 -10.18 -4.90 7.42
C THR A 56 -9.54 -4.50 8.75
N GLU A 57 -8.27 -4.14 8.73
CA GLU A 57 -7.52 -3.78 9.93
C GLU A 57 -7.36 -2.28 10.02
N ASP A 58 -6.95 -1.83 11.21
CA ASP A 58 -6.59 -0.44 11.40
C ASP A 58 -5.43 -0.09 10.46
N PRO A 59 -5.51 1.03 9.71
CA PRO A 59 -4.44 1.42 8.80
C PRO A 59 -3.07 1.53 9.46
N TYR A 60 -3.01 1.81 10.75
CA TYR A 60 -1.75 1.86 11.47
C TYR A 60 -0.95 0.57 11.29
N TRP A 61 -1.60 -0.57 11.42
CA TRP A 61 -0.93 -1.86 11.28
C TRP A 61 -0.50 -2.12 9.84
N SER A 62 -1.31 -1.69 8.87
CA SER A 62 -0.93 -1.81 7.46
C SER A 62 0.32 -1.01 7.16
N LEU A 63 0.40 0.21 7.67
CA LEU A 63 1.58 1.05 7.46
C LEU A 63 2.83 0.42 8.05
N LYS A 64 2.71 -0.11 9.25
CA LYS A 64 3.83 -0.79 9.91
C LYS A 64 4.27 -2.04 9.15
N ALA A 65 3.32 -2.82 8.67
CA ALA A 65 3.63 -4.02 7.90
C ALA A 65 4.35 -3.67 6.60
N LEU A 66 3.89 -2.63 5.91
CA LEU A 66 4.53 -2.18 4.68
C LEU A 66 5.96 -1.75 4.92
N TYR A 67 6.18 -0.95 5.95
CA TYR A 67 7.54 -0.51 6.27
C TYR A 67 8.44 -1.69 6.60
N SER A 68 7.92 -2.64 7.37
CA SER A 68 8.67 -3.84 7.74
C SER A 68 9.08 -4.65 6.51
N VAL A 69 8.17 -4.84 5.56
CA VAL A 69 8.47 -5.56 4.32
C VAL A 69 9.56 -4.83 3.54
N CYS A 70 9.43 -3.53 3.38
CA CYS A 70 10.41 -2.74 2.65
C CYS A 70 11.77 -2.76 3.35
N TYR A 71 11.78 -2.64 4.65
CA TYR A 71 13.02 -2.65 5.44
C TYR A 71 13.76 -3.97 5.24
N LYS A 72 13.05 -5.09 5.33
CA LYS A 72 13.64 -6.41 5.17
C LYS A 72 14.22 -6.62 3.77
N ASN A 73 13.70 -5.91 2.79
CA ASN A 73 14.16 -6.01 1.42
C ASN A 73 15.22 -4.97 1.08
N GLY A 74 15.78 -4.31 2.09
CA GLY A 74 16.87 -3.37 1.89
C GLY A 74 16.46 -1.92 1.85
N GLY A 75 15.20 -1.62 2.11
CA GLY A 75 14.68 -0.26 2.06
C GLY A 75 14.80 0.48 3.37
N MET A 76 15.99 0.53 3.93
CA MET A 76 16.21 1.24 5.19
C MET A 76 16.05 2.75 5.03
N ARG A 77 15.38 3.35 5.98
CA ARG A 77 15.17 4.79 6.03
C ARG A 77 15.43 5.31 7.43
#